data_65cd96f27a22ecb02df87b93fbd65737
#
_entry.id   65cd96f27a22ecb02df87b93fbd65737
#
_cell.length_a   1.000
_cell.length_b   1.000
_cell.length_c   1.000
_cell.angle_alpha   90.00
_cell.angle_beta   90.00
_cell.angle_gamma   90.00
#
_symmetry.space_group_name_H-M   'P 1'
#
loop_
_entity.id
_entity.type
_entity.pdbx_description
1 polymer ?
#
loop_
_entity_poly.entity_id
_entity_poly.type
_entity_poly.pdbx_seq_one_letter_code
_entity_poly.pdbx_strand_id
1 'polypeptide(L)'
;KLQKSEKLFKTKIQQQQKEALLLEKKIKKIIEEEIRKAREAAKKISESSTISLTPEAKIISDKFSSNKGSLPWPLDQGLIVQFFGKQKHRVFNEVETFNNGINIATNKNSNIRSVFDGKISRIFFIKGEGKAVLINHGEFFTVYSGLKEVFVKLGDKILAKEKIGVVLTDENNNKTELHFEIWKGYDKQDPSLWLFEAY
;
A
#
# COMPACT_ATOMS: atom_id res chain seq x y z
N LYS A 1 -6.85 -38.55 2.22
CA LYS A 1 -7.54 -37.23 2.11
C LYS A 1 -6.66 -36.08 2.63
N LEU A 2 -5.98 -36.21 3.77
CA LEU A 2 -5.13 -35.15 4.37
C LEU A 2 -3.99 -34.70 3.46
N GLN A 3 -3.19 -35.62 2.89
CA GLN A 3 -2.06 -35.29 2.01
C GLN A 3 -2.48 -34.54 0.73
N LYS A 4 -3.67 -34.87 0.19
CA LYS A 4 -4.21 -34.19 -1.00
C LYS A 4 -4.65 -32.76 -0.67
N SER A 5 -5.19 -32.54 0.52
CA SER A 5 -5.55 -31.23 1.05
C SER A 5 -4.32 -30.38 1.30
N GLU A 6 -3.26 -30.92 1.93
CA GLU A 6 -2.01 -30.21 2.19
C GLU A 6 -1.32 -29.74 0.91
N LYS A 7 -1.23 -30.63 -0.12
CA LYS A 7 -0.67 -30.26 -1.42
C LYS A 7 -1.45 -29.13 -2.08
N LEU A 8 -2.78 -29.16 -1.99
CA LEU A 8 -3.65 -28.12 -2.54
C LEU A 8 -3.39 -26.76 -1.83
N PHE A 9 -3.28 -26.77 -0.51
CA PHE A 9 -2.99 -25.56 0.26
C PHE A 9 -1.60 -24.99 -0.04
N LYS A 10 -0.57 -25.82 -0.11
CA LYS A 10 0.79 -25.37 -0.50
C LYS A 10 0.80 -24.75 -1.90
N THR A 11 0.10 -25.35 -2.86
CA THR A 11 -0.05 -24.80 -4.22
C THR A 11 -0.76 -23.44 -4.18
N LYS A 12 -1.82 -23.28 -3.37
CA LYS A 12 -2.55 -22.01 -3.24
C LYS A 12 -1.67 -20.92 -2.64
N ILE A 13 -0.86 -21.25 -1.62
CA ILE A 13 0.10 -20.31 -1.02
C ILE A 13 1.14 -19.86 -2.05
N GLN A 14 1.72 -20.80 -2.82
CA GLN A 14 2.67 -20.48 -3.88
C GLN A 14 2.06 -19.58 -4.96
N GLN A 15 0.81 -19.82 -5.33
CA GLN A 15 0.09 -18.98 -6.28
C GLN A 15 -0.11 -17.56 -5.74
N GLN A 16 -0.52 -17.41 -4.48
CA GLN A 16 -0.68 -16.11 -3.82
C GLN A 16 0.66 -15.36 -3.74
N GLN A 17 1.76 -16.04 -3.42
CA GLN A 17 3.10 -15.44 -3.41
C GLN A 17 3.52 -14.93 -4.80
N LYS A 18 3.22 -15.70 -5.85
CA LYS A 18 3.49 -15.30 -7.23
C LYS A 18 2.68 -14.06 -7.63
N GLU A 19 1.42 -14.00 -7.23
CA GLU A 19 0.55 -12.84 -7.49
C GLU A 19 1.04 -11.61 -6.73
N ALA A 20 1.46 -11.76 -5.47
CA ALA A 20 2.05 -10.68 -4.68
C ALA A 20 3.35 -10.14 -5.32
N LEU A 21 4.22 -11.00 -5.85
CA LEU A 21 5.43 -10.59 -6.57
C LEU A 21 5.12 -9.84 -7.87
N LEU A 22 4.09 -10.25 -8.60
CA LEU A 22 3.66 -9.55 -9.82
C LEU A 22 3.09 -8.16 -9.48
N LEU A 23 2.32 -8.07 -8.41
CA LEU A 23 1.80 -6.80 -7.89
C LEU A 23 2.94 -5.87 -7.47
N GLU A 24 3.92 -6.37 -6.71
CA GLU A 24 5.12 -5.62 -6.32
C GLU A 24 5.84 -5.04 -7.54
N LYS A 25 6.11 -5.85 -8.55
CA LYS A 25 6.74 -5.39 -9.80
C LYS A 25 5.93 -4.30 -10.49
N LYS A 26 4.60 -4.43 -10.49
CA LYS A 26 3.69 -3.44 -11.06
C LYS A 26 3.74 -2.12 -10.29
N ILE A 27 3.68 -2.18 -8.96
CA ILE A 27 3.78 -1.01 -8.08
C ILE A 27 5.12 -0.31 -8.29
N LYS A 28 6.23 -1.07 -8.26
CA LYS A 28 7.58 -0.54 -8.48
C LYS A 28 7.69 0.20 -9.81
N LYS A 29 7.18 -0.38 -10.90
CA LYS A 29 7.17 0.26 -12.22
C LYS A 29 6.36 1.56 -12.22
N ILE A 30 5.23 1.60 -11.54
CA ILE A 30 4.43 2.82 -11.42
C ILE A 30 5.20 3.90 -10.64
N ILE A 31 5.84 3.54 -9.54
CA ILE A 31 6.68 4.45 -8.75
C ILE A 31 7.84 4.99 -9.61
N GLU A 32 8.51 4.13 -10.40
CA GLU A 32 9.56 4.54 -11.35
C GLU A 32 9.06 5.59 -12.35
N GLU A 33 7.88 5.39 -12.91
CA GLU A 33 7.25 6.35 -13.82
C GLU A 33 6.95 7.68 -13.14
N GLU A 34 6.43 7.66 -11.90
CA GLU A 34 6.13 8.87 -11.13
C GLU A 34 7.40 9.64 -10.75
N ILE A 35 8.45 8.95 -10.31
CA ILE A 35 9.76 9.57 -10.01
C ILE A 35 10.35 10.19 -11.28
N ARG A 36 10.28 9.51 -12.43
CA ARG A 36 10.75 10.05 -13.70
C ARG A 36 10.00 11.33 -14.09
N LYS A 37 8.66 11.33 -14.01
CA LYS A 37 7.82 12.51 -14.28
C LYS A 37 8.16 13.67 -13.35
N ALA A 38 8.35 13.40 -12.06
CA ALA A 38 8.73 14.42 -11.09
C ALA A 38 10.09 15.06 -11.42
N ARG A 39 11.07 14.24 -11.81
CA ARG A 39 12.40 14.72 -12.25
C ARG A 39 12.32 15.56 -13.52
N GLU A 40 11.53 15.15 -14.50
CA GLU A 40 11.32 15.90 -15.75
C GLU A 40 10.64 17.24 -15.47
N ALA A 41 9.64 17.27 -14.57
CA ALA A 41 8.98 18.51 -14.15
C ALA A 41 9.93 19.44 -13.40
N ALA A 42 10.77 18.91 -12.51
CA ALA A 42 11.76 19.68 -11.76
C ALA A 42 12.83 20.29 -12.68
N LYS A 43 13.31 19.57 -13.72
CA LYS A 43 14.26 20.07 -14.71
C LYS A 43 13.71 21.23 -15.53
N LYS A 44 12.41 21.27 -15.79
CA LYS A 44 11.75 22.38 -16.52
C LYS A 44 11.65 23.66 -15.68
N ILE A 45 11.75 23.55 -14.36
CA ILE A 45 11.61 24.68 -13.42
C ILE A 45 12.98 25.24 -13.02
N SER A 46 14.06 24.43 -13.09
CA SER A 46 15.40 24.81 -12.69
C SER A 46 16.43 24.32 -13.70
N GLU A 47 17.21 25.22 -14.27
CA GLU A 47 18.38 24.91 -15.11
C GLU A 47 19.56 24.32 -14.32
N SER A 48 19.43 24.16 -13.01
CA SER A 48 20.44 23.63 -12.10
C SER A 48 20.30 22.11 -11.91
N SER A 49 21.36 21.40 -12.20
CA SER A 49 21.52 19.95 -12.33
C SER A 49 21.60 19.17 -11.03
N THR A 50 20.77 19.43 -10.04
CA THR A 50 20.63 18.55 -8.88
C THR A 50 19.24 17.93 -8.85
N ILE A 51 19.22 16.60 -8.76
CA ILE A 51 18.02 15.76 -8.67
C ILE A 51 17.10 16.35 -7.62
N SER A 52 15.99 16.95 -8.02
CA SER A 52 15.10 17.47 -7.02
C SER A 52 13.64 17.22 -7.38
N LEU A 53 12.90 16.87 -6.38
CA LEU A 53 11.47 17.05 -6.29
C LEU A 53 11.15 18.53 -6.57
N THR A 54 9.95 18.81 -7.05
CA THR A 54 9.47 20.19 -7.04
C THR A 54 9.47 20.71 -5.59
N PRO A 55 9.61 22.02 -5.35
CA PRO A 55 9.59 22.58 -3.99
C PRO A 55 8.37 22.12 -3.17
N GLU A 56 7.18 22.06 -3.80
CA GLU A 56 5.95 21.56 -3.16
C GLU A 56 6.07 20.08 -2.76
N ALA A 57 6.57 19.23 -3.66
CA ALA A 57 6.75 17.80 -3.39
C ALA A 57 7.80 17.56 -2.29
N LYS A 58 8.84 18.40 -2.22
CA LYS A 58 9.83 18.33 -1.14
C LYS A 58 9.22 18.67 0.23
N ILE A 59 8.42 19.74 0.31
CA ILE A 59 7.73 20.13 1.55
C ILE A 59 6.82 19.00 2.03
N ILE A 60 6.07 18.38 1.14
CA ILE A 60 5.18 17.25 1.49
C ILE A 60 6.01 16.06 1.98
N SER A 61 7.13 15.74 1.31
CA SER A 61 8.02 14.66 1.69
C SER A 61 8.63 14.86 3.08
N ASP A 62 9.14 16.06 3.35
CA ASP A 62 9.76 16.39 4.64
C ASP A 62 8.73 16.29 5.77
N LYS A 63 7.50 16.79 5.55
CA LYS A 63 6.41 16.66 6.50
C LYS A 63 5.99 15.21 6.70
N PHE A 64 5.90 14.39 5.64
CA PHE A 64 5.60 12.96 5.75
C PHE A 64 6.64 12.26 6.62
N SER A 65 7.93 12.48 6.34
CA SER A 65 9.05 11.89 7.08
C SER A 65 9.02 12.26 8.56
N SER A 66 8.69 13.50 8.88
CA SER A 66 8.62 14.01 10.26
C SER A 66 7.46 13.42 11.06
N ASN A 67 6.47 12.83 10.42
CA ASN A 67 5.31 12.19 11.05
C ASN A 67 5.47 10.67 11.23
N LYS A 68 6.69 10.14 11.14
CA LYS A 68 6.94 8.72 11.40
C LYS A 68 6.52 8.36 12.83
N GLY A 69 5.69 7.30 12.98
CA GLY A 69 5.12 6.87 14.25
C GLY A 69 3.89 7.69 14.70
N SER A 70 3.46 8.66 13.89
CA SER A 70 2.33 9.54 14.21
C SER A 70 1.31 9.66 13.09
N LEU A 71 1.48 8.89 11.99
CA LEU A 71 0.50 8.88 10.91
C LEU A 71 -0.83 8.30 11.38
N PRO A 72 -1.97 8.90 11.00
CA PRO A 72 -3.27 8.33 11.30
C PRO A 72 -3.44 6.97 10.61
N TRP A 73 -4.22 6.10 11.21
CA TRP A 73 -4.58 4.82 10.60
C TRP A 73 -5.39 5.03 9.31
N PRO A 74 -5.19 4.15 8.30
CA PRO A 74 -5.96 4.20 7.05
C PRO A 74 -7.42 3.78 7.20
N LEU A 75 -7.81 3.34 8.40
CA LEU A 75 -9.14 2.90 8.80
C LEU A 75 -9.50 3.53 10.15
N ASP A 76 -10.80 3.72 10.43
CA ASP A 76 -11.25 4.21 11.73
C ASP A 76 -11.11 3.14 12.83
N GLN A 77 -11.26 1.86 12.45
CA GLN A 77 -11.13 0.71 13.33
C GLN A 77 -10.46 -0.44 12.57
N GLY A 78 -9.58 -1.16 13.22
CA GLY A 78 -8.92 -2.33 12.63
C GLY A 78 -7.87 -2.94 13.54
N LEU A 79 -7.47 -4.16 13.19
CA LEU A 79 -6.41 -4.91 13.86
C LEU A 79 -5.43 -5.42 12.81
N ILE A 80 -4.13 -5.23 13.03
CA ILE A 80 -3.10 -5.80 12.16
C ILE A 80 -3.12 -7.32 12.33
N VAL A 81 -3.43 -8.04 11.26
CA VAL A 81 -3.48 -9.51 11.23
C VAL A 81 -2.30 -10.12 10.50
N GLN A 82 -1.60 -9.34 9.68
CA GLN A 82 -0.32 -9.70 9.07
C GLN A 82 0.62 -8.50 9.10
N PHE A 83 1.82 -8.71 9.65
CA PHE A 83 2.87 -7.71 9.72
C PHE A 83 3.75 -7.70 8.47
N PHE A 84 4.57 -6.67 8.34
CA PHE A 84 5.56 -6.52 7.29
C PHE A 84 6.68 -7.56 7.39
N GLY A 85 7.22 -7.98 6.25
CA GLY A 85 8.43 -8.80 6.16
C GLY A 85 8.18 -10.30 6.09
N LYS A 86 9.20 -11.07 6.42
CA LYS A 86 9.16 -12.53 6.41
C LYS A 86 8.39 -13.07 7.61
N GLN A 87 7.48 -13.98 7.34
CA GLN A 87 6.70 -14.68 8.37
C GLN A 87 6.61 -16.16 8.04
N LYS A 88 6.64 -16.99 9.09
CA LYS A 88 6.30 -18.42 8.94
C LYS A 88 4.78 -18.54 8.79
N HIS A 89 4.34 -19.37 7.86
CA HIS A 89 2.93 -19.65 7.69
C HIS A 89 2.39 -20.33 8.95
N ARG A 90 1.28 -19.82 9.51
CA ARG A 90 0.73 -20.28 10.81
C ARG A 90 0.44 -21.78 10.90
N VAL A 91 0.12 -22.42 9.77
CA VAL A 91 -0.25 -23.84 9.70
C VAL A 91 0.88 -24.69 9.14
N PHE A 92 1.67 -24.16 8.23
CA PHE A 92 2.78 -24.84 7.57
C PHE A 92 4.09 -24.14 7.92
N ASN A 93 4.69 -24.50 9.07
CA ASN A 93 5.90 -23.86 9.61
C ASN A 93 7.11 -23.92 8.67
N GLU A 94 7.10 -24.83 7.67
CA GLU A 94 8.13 -24.96 6.63
C GLU A 94 7.94 -23.96 5.48
N VAL A 95 6.78 -23.27 5.42
CA VAL A 95 6.47 -22.31 4.37
C VAL A 95 6.70 -20.90 4.92
N GLU A 96 7.65 -20.19 4.35
CA GLU A 96 7.87 -18.77 4.59
C GLU A 96 7.03 -17.96 3.60
N THR A 97 6.37 -16.93 4.10
CA THR A 97 5.67 -15.92 3.31
C THR A 97 6.33 -14.56 3.54
N PHE A 98 6.28 -13.69 2.55
CA PHE A 98 6.74 -12.32 2.67
C PHE A 98 5.57 -11.36 2.45
N ASN A 99 5.38 -10.41 3.36
CA ASN A 99 4.39 -9.37 3.24
C ASN A 99 5.07 -8.01 2.97
N ASN A 100 4.70 -7.34 1.87
CA ASN A 100 5.28 -6.06 1.45
C ASN A 100 4.77 -4.87 2.27
N GLY A 101 3.74 -5.08 3.06
CA GLY A 101 3.08 -4.10 3.91
C GLY A 101 2.47 -4.75 5.14
N ILE A 102 1.33 -4.26 5.57
CA ILE A 102 0.53 -4.84 6.65
C ILE A 102 -0.88 -5.15 6.14
N ASN A 103 -1.50 -6.21 6.69
CA ASN A 103 -2.93 -6.45 6.46
C ASN A 103 -3.70 -6.06 7.73
N ILE A 104 -4.72 -5.25 7.55
CA ILE A 104 -5.57 -4.73 8.63
C ILE A 104 -6.96 -5.30 8.46
N ALA A 105 -7.37 -6.19 9.38
CA ALA A 105 -8.74 -6.67 9.45
C ALA A 105 -9.66 -5.59 9.99
N THR A 106 -10.84 -5.46 9.41
CA THR A 106 -11.83 -4.44 9.78
C THR A 106 -13.26 -4.93 9.54
N ASN A 107 -14.24 -4.08 9.82
CA ASN A 107 -15.65 -4.36 9.58
C ASN A 107 -16.02 -4.24 8.10
N LYS A 108 -17.08 -4.94 7.68
CA LYS A 108 -17.67 -4.79 6.34
C LYS A 108 -18.04 -3.33 6.08
N ASN A 109 -17.80 -2.90 4.85
CA ASN A 109 -18.07 -1.53 4.37
C ASN A 109 -17.31 -0.41 5.13
N SER A 110 -16.21 -0.73 5.82
CA SER A 110 -15.36 0.28 6.43
C SER A 110 -14.79 1.23 5.37
N ASN A 111 -14.80 2.53 5.68
CA ASN A 111 -14.17 3.54 4.84
C ASN A 111 -12.66 3.49 4.98
N ILE A 112 -11.98 3.57 3.85
CA ILE A 112 -10.53 3.76 3.77
C ILE A 112 -10.27 5.26 3.61
N ARG A 113 -9.26 5.75 4.32
CA ARG A 113 -8.83 7.15 4.28
C ARG A 113 -7.33 7.28 4.04
N SER A 114 -6.92 8.40 3.46
CA SER A 114 -5.50 8.70 3.29
C SER A 114 -4.82 8.90 4.64
N VAL A 115 -3.62 8.35 4.81
CA VAL A 115 -2.82 8.56 6.03
C VAL A 115 -2.11 9.91 6.04
N PHE A 116 -1.98 10.57 4.89
CA PHE A 116 -1.31 11.86 4.77
C PHE A 116 -1.75 12.63 3.52
N ASP A 117 -1.43 13.94 3.48
CA ASP A 117 -1.64 14.78 2.31
C ASP A 117 -0.84 14.27 1.11
N GLY A 118 -1.45 14.31 -0.08
CA GLY A 118 -0.76 13.82 -1.27
C GLY A 118 -1.56 14.02 -2.55
N LYS A 119 -1.14 13.29 -3.57
CA LYS A 119 -1.77 13.29 -4.89
C LYS A 119 -2.02 11.86 -5.36
N ILE A 120 -3.21 11.58 -5.86
CA ILE A 120 -3.54 10.27 -6.43
C ILE A 120 -2.72 10.04 -7.69
N SER A 121 -1.77 9.09 -7.62
CA SER A 121 -0.86 8.78 -8.73
C SER A 121 -1.39 7.68 -9.63
N ARG A 122 -2.10 6.71 -9.08
CA ARG A 122 -2.66 5.61 -9.86
C ARG A 122 -3.84 4.95 -9.15
N ILE A 123 -4.79 4.47 -9.94
CA ILE A 123 -5.85 3.57 -9.52
C ILE A 123 -5.79 2.38 -10.46
N PHE A 124 -5.77 1.16 -9.92
CA PHE A 124 -5.69 -0.05 -10.73
C PHE A 124 -6.46 -1.22 -10.11
N PHE A 125 -6.80 -2.19 -10.91
CA PHE A 125 -7.51 -3.39 -10.49
C PHE A 125 -6.52 -4.55 -10.28
N ILE A 126 -6.74 -5.30 -9.19
CA ILE A 126 -6.01 -6.53 -8.87
C ILE A 126 -7.01 -7.67 -8.90
N LYS A 127 -6.77 -8.65 -9.77
CA LYS A 127 -7.66 -9.80 -9.90
C LYS A 127 -7.74 -10.56 -8.57
N GLY A 128 -8.95 -10.73 -8.06
CA GLY A 128 -9.19 -11.43 -6.78
C GLY A 128 -9.06 -10.56 -5.53
N GLU A 129 -8.47 -9.36 -5.61
CA GLU A 129 -8.25 -8.47 -4.46
C GLU A 129 -8.98 -7.13 -4.59
N GLY A 130 -9.65 -6.89 -5.72
CA GLY A 130 -10.38 -5.64 -5.96
C GLY A 130 -9.51 -4.51 -6.50
N LYS A 131 -9.82 -3.28 -6.12
CA LYS A 131 -9.10 -2.09 -6.59
C LYS A 131 -7.96 -1.73 -5.64
N ALA A 132 -6.99 -0.99 -6.18
CA ALA A 132 -5.90 -0.41 -5.41
C ALA A 132 -5.70 1.07 -5.78
N VAL A 133 -5.29 1.87 -4.80
CA VAL A 133 -4.97 3.29 -4.94
C VAL A 133 -3.54 3.52 -4.51
N LEU A 134 -2.75 4.19 -5.34
CA LEU A 134 -1.41 4.67 -5.04
C LEU A 134 -1.46 6.19 -4.86
N ILE A 135 -0.98 6.67 -3.72
CA ILE A 135 -0.88 8.09 -3.39
C ILE A 135 0.59 8.49 -3.31
N ASN A 136 0.94 9.61 -3.95
CA ASN A 136 2.26 10.21 -3.92
C ASN A 136 2.32 11.30 -2.85
N HIS A 137 3.33 11.23 -1.97
CA HIS A 137 3.63 12.16 -0.89
C HIS A 137 5.05 12.75 -1.03
N GLY A 138 5.51 13.00 -2.26
CA GLY A 138 6.86 13.43 -2.56
C GLY A 138 7.80 12.25 -2.81
N GLU A 139 8.76 11.99 -1.92
CA GLU A 139 9.61 10.78 -2.00
C GLU A 139 8.90 9.52 -1.50
N PHE A 140 7.78 9.70 -0.78
CA PHE A 140 7.02 8.59 -0.22
C PHE A 140 5.79 8.28 -1.07
N PHE A 141 5.43 7.00 -1.04
CA PHE A 141 4.21 6.51 -1.67
C PHE A 141 3.48 5.61 -0.71
N THR A 142 2.16 5.71 -0.69
CA THR A 142 1.31 4.76 0.04
C THR A 142 0.42 4.01 -0.92
N VAL A 143 0.27 2.70 -0.68
CA VAL A 143 -0.59 1.81 -1.47
C VAL A 143 -1.68 1.27 -0.58
N TYR A 144 -2.90 1.38 -1.06
CA TYR A 144 -4.10 0.84 -0.43
C TYR A 144 -4.68 -0.19 -1.39
N SER A 145 -4.74 -1.46 -1.00
CA SER A 145 -5.28 -2.57 -1.81
C SER A 145 -6.40 -3.28 -1.07
N GLY A 146 -7.29 -3.93 -1.81
CA GLY A 146 -8.49 -4.54 -1.23
C GLY A 146 -9.66 -3.55 -1.15
N LEU A 147 -9.81 -2.68 -2.18
CA LEU A 147 -10.93 -1.74 -2.25
C LEU A 147 -12.05 -2.29 -3.14
N LYS A 148 -13.27 -2.26 -2.61
CA LYS A 148 -14.51 -2.49 -3.37
C LYS A 148 -14.85 -1.28 -4.24
N GLU A 149 -14.80 -0.10 -3.62
CA GLU A 149 -15.14 1.18 -4.26
C GLU A 149 -14.01 2.18 -4.05
N VAL A 150 -13.82 3.08 -5.02
CA VAL A 150 -12.86 4.18 -4.98
C VAL A 150 -13.61 5.47 -5.26
N PHE A 151 -13.43 6.48 -4.40
CA PHE A 151 -14.13 7.77 -4.45
C PHE A 151 -13.32 8.88 -5.12
N VAL A 152 -12.04 8.62 -5.37
CA VAL A 152 -11.07 9.58 -5.91
C VAL A 152 -10.71 9.24 -7.36
N LYS A 153 -10.12 10.22 -8.05
CA LYS A 153 -9.66 10.09 -9.45
C LYS A 153 -8.17 10.32 -9.54
N LEU A 154 -7.57 9.82 -10.62
CA LEU A 154 -6.17 10.09 -10.96
C LEU A 154 -5.91 11.60 -10.99
N GLY A 155 -4.89 12.03 -10.26
CA GLY A 155 -4.45 13.43 -10.20
C GLY A 155 -5.12 14.26 -9.11
N ASP A 156 -6.15 13.77 -8.42
CA ASP A 156 -6.77 14.47 -7.31
C ASP A 156 -5.75 14.75 -6.20
N LYS A 157 -5.79 15.94 -5.62
CA LYS A 157 -5.13 16.25 -4.35
C LYS A 157 -6.00 15.71 -3.22
N ILE A 158 -5.37 15.07 -2.25
CA ILE A 158 -6.04 14.44 -1.12
C ILE A 158 -5.42 14.93 0.18
N LEU A 159 -6.23 15.13 1.20
CA LEU A 159 -5.78 15.51 2.53
C LEU A 159 -5.70 14.29 3.45
N ALA A 160 -4.91 14.41 4.53
CA ALA A 160 -4.87 13.41 5.60
C ALA A 160 -6.29 13.16 6.15
N LYS A 161 -6.61 11.88 6.39
CA LYS A 161 -7.93 11.39 6.84
C LYS A 161 -9.08 11.57 5.85
N GLU A 162 -8.85 12.07 4.64
CA GLU A 162 -9.87 12.14 3.60
C GLU A 162 -10.20 10.75 3.07
N LYS A 163 -11.49 10.47 2.84
CA LYS A 163 -11.99 9.18 2.39
C LYS A 163 -11.61 8.92 0.94
N ILE A 164 -10.99 7.77 0.67
CA ILE A 164 -10.55 7.37 -0.67
C ILE A 164 -11.32 6.18 -1.23
N GLY A 165 -12.04 5.43 -0.40
CA GLY A 165 -12.81 4.28 -0.85
C GLY A 165 -13.39 3.45 0.30
N VAL A 166 -13.87 2.25 -0.05
CA VAL A 166 -14.47 1.27 0.86
C VAL A 166 -13.74 -0.07 0.73
N VAL A 167 -13.50 -0.75 1.86
CA VAL A 167 -12.86 -2.07 1.90
C VAL A 167 -13.72 -3.13 1.23
N LEU A 168 -13.09 -4.00 0.45
CA LEU A 168 -13.69 -5.19 -0.13
C LEU A 168 -13.85 -6.28 0.95
N THR A 169 -15.00 -6.93 0.96
CA THR A 169 -15.20 -8.16 1.72
C THR A 169 -15.10 -9.36 0.77
N ASP A 170 -14.24 -10.31 1.08
CA ASP A 170 -14.22 -11.60 0.39
C ASP A 170 -15.38 -12.47 0.93
N GLU A 171 -16.42 -12.61 0.14
CA GLU A 171 -17.64 -13.34 0.51
C GLU A 171 -17.39 -14.85 0.72
N ASN A 172 -16.32 -15.42 0.13
CA ASN A 172 -16.03 -16.86 0.26
C ASN A 172 -15.54 -17.24 1.67
N ASN A 173 -14.78 -16.36 2.31
CA ASN A 173 -14.19 -16.56 3.64
C ASN A 173 -14.65 -15.51 4.65
N ASN A 174 -15.59 -14.66 4.27
CA ASN A 174 -16.12 -13.59 5.11
C ASN A 174 -15.00 -12.69 5.69
N LYS A 175 -13.98 -12.42 4.88
CA LYS A 175 -12.77 -11.69 5.26
C LYS A 175 -12.83 -10.26 4.72
N THR A 176 -12.67 -9.29 5.62
CA THR A 176 -12.62 -7.87 5.26
C THR A 176 -11.27 -7.33 5.72
N GLU A 177 -10.34 -7.16 4.79
CA GLU A 177 -8.97 -6.73 5.07
C GLU A 177 -8.52 -5.65 4.08
N LEU A 178 -7.86 -4.64 4.62
CA LEU A 178 -7.08 -3.67 3.84
C LEU A 178 -5.62 -4.12 3.83
N HIS A 179 -5.01 -4.22 2.66
CA HIS A 179 -3.56 -4.31 2.53
C HIS A 179 -2.99 -2.91 2.33
N PHE A 180 -2.04 -2.53 3.20
CA PHE A 180 -1.46 -1.19 3.24
C PHE A 180 0.06 -1.25 3.18
N GLU A 181 0.65 -0.49 2.23
CA GLU A 181 2.10 -0.40 2.04
C GLU A 181 2.58 1.04 2.12
N ILE A 182 3.81 1.23 2.60
CA ILE A 182 4.56 2.49 2.53
C ILE A 182 5.86 2.24 1.79
N TRP A 183 6.18 3.11 0.83
CA TRP A 183 7.41 3.08 0.06
C TRP A 183 8.15 4.41 0.20
N LYS A 184 9.48 4.36 0.29
CA LYS A 184 10.35 5.52 0.14
C LYS A 184 11.18 5.32 -1.13
N GLY A 185 10.89 6.07 -2.19
CA GLY A 185 11.43 5.75 -3.50
C GLY A 185 11.11 4.30 -3.89
N TYR A 186 12.13 3.47 -4.05
CA TYR A 186 12.00 2.04 -4.41
C TYR A 186 12.01 1.08 -3.22
N ASP A 187 12.17 1.59 -2.01
CA ASP A 187 12.35 0.79 -0.81
C ASP A 187 11.04 0.70 0.00
N LYS A 188 10.61 -0.53 0.24
CA LYS A 188 9.46 -0.81 1.09
C LYS A 188 9.80 -0.50 2.54
N GLN A 189 8.88 0.16 3.23
CA GLN A 189 8.98 0.50 4.64
C GLN A 189 7.98 -0.35 5.43
N ASP A 190 8.31 -0.70 6.66
CA ASP A 190 7.34 -1.33 7.57
C ASP A 190 6.28 -0.30 8.00
N PRO A 191 5.01 -0.43 7.58
CA PRO A 191 3.99 0.55 7.91
C PRO A 191 3.67 0.64 9.40
N SER A 192 3.91 -0.42 10.18
CA SER A 192 3.67 -0.41 11.62
C SER A 192 4.55 0.60 12.35
N LEU A 193 5.75 0.91 11.80
CA LEU A 193 6.66 1.93 12.34
C LEU A 193 6.20 3.38 12.05
N TRP A 194 5.20 3.55 11.19
CA TRP A 194 4.74 4.87 10.74
C TRP A 194 3.41 5.26 11.35
N LEU A 195 2.53 4.29 11.59
CA LEU A 195 1.19 4.52 12.14
C LEU A 195 1.27 4.77 13.65
N PHE A 196 0.38 5.64 14.13
CA PHE A 196 0.28 5.96 15.56
C PHE A 196 -0.15 4.73 16.37
N GLU A 197 0.62 4.37 17.40
CA GLU A 197 0.32 3.24 18.30
C GLU A 197 -0.05 1.94 17.58
N ALA A 198 0.71 1.55 16.54
CA ALA A 198 0.44 0.34 15.75
C ALA A 198 1.02 -0.96 16.34
N TYR A 199 1.52 -0.94 17.58
CA TYR A 199 2.10 -2.06 18.31
C TYR A 199 1.19 -2.56 19.41
#